data_920b81b8dd26689918927a7c9b6aa493
#
_entry.id   920b81b8dd26689918927a7c9b6aa493
#
_cell.length_a   1.000
_cell.length_b   1.000
_cell.length_c   1.000
_cell.angle_alpha   90.00
_cell.angle_beta   90.00
_cell.angle_gamma   90.00
#
_symmetry.space_group_name_H-M   'P 1'
#
loop_
_entity.id
_entity.type
_entity.pdbx_description
1 polymer ?
#
loop_
_entity_poly.entity_id
_entity_poly.type
_entity_poly.pdbx_seq_one_letter_code
_entity_poly.pdbx_strand_id
1 'polypeptide(L)'
;MPKYLVIGSYTAQGAAGVLKEGGTGRTAAAKQAVESVGGTLETLYWGFGADDFYATVDLPNHAAATAASLKISSSGSVRVRTVPLMTAEEIDSAAKMSPSFRPPGA
;
A
#
# COMPACT_ATOMS: atom_id res chain seq x y z
N MET A 1 -3.15 -12.34 8.13
CA MET A 1 -3.33 -11.64 6.83
C MET A 1 -2.02 -11.03 6.39
N PRO A 2 -1.70 -11.08 5.09
CA PRO A 2 -0.50 -10.41 4.59
C PRO A 2 -0.54 -8.91 4.85
N LYS A 3 0.65 -8.36 5.05
CA LYS A 3 0.83 -6.92 5.26
C LYS A 3 1.38 -6.29 3.99
N TYR A 4 0.93 -5.08 3.69
CA TYR A 4 1.37 -4.31 2.52
C TYR A 4 1.74 -2.90 2.93
N LEU A 5 2.73 -2.34 2.25
CA LEU A 5 3.04 -0.92 2.31
C LEU A 5 2.42 -0.26 1.08
N VAL A 6 1.54 0.69 1.32
CA VAL A 6 0.91 1.48 0.25
C VAL A 6 1.55 2.86 0.26
N ILE A 7 2.18 3.21 -0.86
CA ILE A 7 2.86 4.48 -1.04
C ILE A 7 2.09 5.25 -2.10
N GLY A 8 1.68 6.46 -1.78
CA GLY A 8 0.84 7.24 -2.68
C GLY A 8 1.34 8.64 -2.95
N SER A 9 0.98 9.10 -4.15
CA SER A 9 1.23 10.47 -4.59
C SER A 9 -0.06 11.06 -5.10
N TYR A 10 -0.36 12.30 -4.70
CA TYR A 10 -1.56 12.99 -5.14
C TYR A 10 -1.34 13.66 -6.50
N THR A 11 -2.38 13.63 -7.33
CA THR A 11 -2.49 14.56 -8.45
C THR A 11 -2.92 15.93 -7.91
N ALA A 12 -2.97 16.94 -8.77
CA ALA A 12 -3.48 18.26 -8.37
C ALA A 12 -4.90 18.15 -7.79
N GLN A 13 -5.74 17.32 -8.40
CA GLN A 13 -7.10 17.07 -7.93
C GLN A 13 -7.10 16.44 -6.54
N GLY A 14 -6.23 15.46 -6.31
CA GLY A 14 -6.10 14.80 -5.02
C GLY A 14 -5.60 15.73 -3.93
N ALA A 15 -4.60 16.56 -4.25
CA ALA A 15 -4.07 17.55 -3.32
C ALA A 15 -5.15 18.56 -2.91
N ALA A 16 -5.96 19.02 -3.85
CA ALA A 16 -7.08 19.92 -3.55
C ALA A 16 -8.08 19.26 -2.60
N GLY A 17 -8.34 17.97 -2.79
CA GLY A 17 -9.20 17.20 -1.90
C GLY A 17 -8.66 17.09 -0.48
N VAL A 18 -7.35 16.88 -0.34
CA VAL A 18 -6.69 16.83 0.98
C VAL A 18 -6.79 18.19 1.68
N LEU A 19 -6.58 19.28 0.96
CA LEU A 19 -6.74 20.62 1.50
C LEU A 19 -8.15 20.85 2.04
N LYS A 20 -9.14 20.31 1.36
CA LYS A 20 -10.55 20.44 1.75
C LYS A 20 -10.91 19.56 2.95
N GLU A 21 -10.48 18.30 2.96
CA GLU A 21 -10.86 17.31 3.97
C GLU A 21 -9.95 17.27 5.19
N GLY A 22 -8.68 17.59 4.99
CA GLY A 22 -7.64 17.43 6.01
C GLY A 22 -7.22 15.98 6.22
N GLY A 23 -6.19 15.79 7.04
CA GLY A 23 -5.61 14.48 7.31
C GLY A 23 -6.56 13.52 8.02
N THR A 24 -7.33 14.01 8.98
CA THR A 24 -8.30 13.18 9.72
C THR A 24 -9.38 12.62 8.78
N GLY A 25 -9.92 13.47 7.91
CA GLY A 25 -10.91 13.03 6.94
C GLY A 25 -10.36 12.02 5.96
N ARG A 26 -9.12 12.21 5.50
CA ARG A 26 -8.46 11.26 4.61
C ARG A 26 -8.15 9.93 5.28
N THR A 27 -7.77 9.97 6.56
CA THR A 27 -7.55 8.74 7.33
C THR A 27 -8.83 7.92 7.46
N ALA A 28 -9.95 8.57 7.75
CA ALA A 28 -11.25 7.90 7.82
C ALA A 28 -11.63 7.25 6.49
N ALA A 29 -11.41 7.97 5.38
CA ALA A 29 -11.70 7.46 4.04
C ALA A 29 -10.80 6.27 3.68
N ALA A 30 -9.52 6.33 4.01
CA ALA A 30 -8.57 5.25 3.77
C ALA A 30 -8.95 4.00 4.58
N LYS A 31 -9.32 4.19 5.84
CA LYS A 31 -9.77 3.10 6.70
C LYS A 31 -10.99 2.40 6.11
N GLN A 32 -11.96 3.17 5.66
CA GLN A 32 -13.18 2.63 5.04
C GLN A 32 -12.84 1.84 3.77
N ALA A 33 -11.96 2.36 2.93
CA ALA A 33 -11.55 1.69 1.70
C ALA A 33 -10.90 0.33 1.98
N VAL A 34 -9.99 0.28 2.94
CA VAL A 34 -9.29 -0.95 3.33
C VAL A 34 -10.27 -1.95 3.95
N GLU A 35 -11.14 -1.51 4.81
CA GLU A 35 -12.15 -2.38 5.45
C GLU A 35 -13.15 -2.93 4.44
N SER A 36 -13.45 -2.18 3.38
CA SER A 36 -14.40 -2.61 2.34
C SER A 36 -13.91 -3.84 1.56
N VAL A 37 -12.61 -4.12 1.56
CA VAL A 37 -12.03 -5.32 0.94
C VAL A 37 -11.57 -6.34 1.98
N GLY A 38 -12.04 -6.21 3.22
CA GLY A 38 -11.78 -7.17 4.29
C GLY A 38 -10.48 -6.95 5.04
N GLY A 39 -9.85 -5.79 4.90
CA GLY A 39 -8.58 -5.48 5.52
C GLY A 39 -8.66 -4.55 6.72
N THR A 40 -7.50 -4.19 7.23
CA THR A 40 -7.33 -3.29 8.37
C THR A 40 -6.24 -2.27 8.07
N LEU A 41 -6.53 -1.00 8.25
CA LEU A 41 -5.52 0.06 8.17
C LEU A 41 -4.75 0.09 9.49
N GLU A 42 -3.43 -0.15 9.43
CA GLU A 42 -2.57 -0.15 10.61
C GLU A 42 -1.99 1.22 10.87
N THR A 43 -1.33 1.82 9.87
CA THR A 43 -0.72 3.15 9.98
C THR A 43 -0.98 3.96 8.72
N LEU A 44 -1.01 5.27 8.88
CA LEU A 44 -1.03 6.21 7.76
C LEU A 44 -0.29 7.48 8.19
N TYR A 45 0.76 7.82 7.42
CA TYR A 45 1.57 9.01 7.63
C TYR A 45 1.81 9.71 6.31
N TRP A 46 2.00 11.02 6.35
CA TRP A 46 2.33 11.84 5.19
C TRP A 46 3.77 12.31 5.25
N GLY A 47 4.36 12.56 4.09
CA GLY A 47 5.72 13.06 3.98
C GLY A 47 5.85 14.11 2.90
N PHE A 48 7.08 14.55 2.67
CA PHE A 48 7.44 15.50 1.62
C PHE A 48 8.34 14.79 0.61
N GLY A 49 8.25 15.16 -0.65
CA GLY A 49 9.12 14.66 -1.69
C GLY A 49 8.34 13.98 -2.82
N ALA A 50 8.91 12.91 -3.36
CA ALA A 50 8.32 12.20 -4.50
C ALA A 50 6.99 11.52 -4.14
N ASP A 51 6.86 11.05 -2.91
CA ASP A 51 5.64 10.41 -2.41
C ASP A 51 5.03 11.24 -1.29
N ASP A 52 3.70 11.24 -1.22
CA ASP A 52 2.96 12.10 -0.31
C ASP A 52 2.47 11.38 0.94
N PHE A 53 2.23 10.06 0.85
CA PHE A 53 1.80 9.31 2.03
C PHE A 53 2.32 7.87 2.01
N TYR A 54 2.37 7.30 3.22
CA TYR A 54 2.81 5.93 3.46
C TYR A 54 1.82 5.28 4.42
N ALA A 55 1.27 4.15 4.03
CA ALA A 55 0.32 3.41 4.87
C ALA A 55 0.75 1.95 4.98
N THR A 56 0.56 1.36 6.16
CA THR A 56 0.66 -0.08 6.31
C THR A 56 -0.74 -0.63 6.51
N VAL A 57 -1.05 -1.68 5.77
CA VAL A 57 -2.38 -2.30 5.77
C VAL A 57 -2.24 -3.82 5.84
N ASP A 58 -3.18 -4.46 6.50
CA ASP A 58 -3.36 -5.91 6.43
C ASP A 58 -4.51 -6.20 5.48
N LEU A 59 -4.30 -7.09 4.52
CA LEU A 59 -5.31 -7.45 3.52
C LEU A 59 -5.39 -8.97 3.40
N PRO A 60 -6.58 -9.51 3.06
CA PRO A 60 -6.76 -10.97 3.00
C PRO A 60 -5.84 -11.68 2.00
N ASN A 61 -5.63 -11.05 0.82
CA ASN A 61 -4.88 -11.65 -0.27
C ASN A 61 -4.49 -10.60 -1.31
N HIS A 62 -3.74 -11.01 -2.32
CA HIS A 62 -3.31 -10.12 -3.39
C HIS A 62 -4.47 -9.58 -4.23
N ALA A 63 -5.53 -10.34 -4.39
CA ALA A 63 -6.71 -9.87 -5.14
C ALA A 63 -7.35 -8.67 -4.46
N ALA A 64 -7.48 -8.70 -3.12
CA ALA A 64 -8.00 -7.57 -2.36
C ALA A 64 -7.09 -6.34 -2.48
N ALA A 65 -5.76 -6.55 -2.39
CA ALA A 65 -4.78 -5.48 -2.57
C ALA A 65 -4.88 -4.85 -3.95
N THR A 66 -5.00 -5.67 -4.97
CA THR A 66 -5.13 -5.21 -6.37
C THR A 66 -6.44 -4.46 -6.58
N ALA A 67 -7.54 -4.98 -6.04
CA ALA A 67 -8.85 -4.34 -6.17
C ALA A 67 -8.84 -2.93 -5.56
N ALA A 68 -8.27 -2.78 -4.37
CA ALA A 68 -8.13 -1.48 -3.72
C ALA A 68 -7.25 -0.54 -4.54
N SER A 69 -6.09 -1.02 -5.03
CA SER A 69 -5.16 -0.23 -5.82
C SER A 69 -5.77 0.26 -7.13
N LEU A 70 -6.48 -0.63 -7.83
CA LEU A 70 -7.15 -0.27 -9.08
C LEU A 70 -8.25 0.77 -8.85
N LYS A 71 -9.04 0.61 -7.80
CA LYS A 71 -10.11 1.56 -7.48
C LYS A 71 -9.55 2.93 -7.15
N ILE A 72 -8.51 2.97 -6.33
CA ILE A 72 -7.84 4.22 -5.97
C ILE A 72 -7.26 4.91 -7.21
N SER A 73 -6.52 4.16 -8.01
CA SER A 73 -5.89 4.70 -9.23
C SER A 73 -6.91 5.18 -10.25
N SER A 74 -8.06 4.51 -10.35
CA SER A 74 -9.12 4.90 -11.30
C SER A 74 -9.77 6.22 -10.95
N SER A 75 -9.61 6.73 -9.73
CA SER A 75 -10.19 8.00 -9.31
C SER A 75 -9.55 9.22 -9.95
N GLY A 76 -8.32 9.07 -10.45
CA GLY A 76 -7.54 10.19 -10.99
C GLY A 76 -6.96 11.12 -9.93
N SER A 77 -7.19 10.84 -8.65
CA SER A 77 -6.74 11.70 -7.54
C SER A 77 -5.44 11.22 -6.90
N VAL A 78 -5.16 9.93 -7.00
CA VAL A 78 -4.03 9.29 -6.29
C VAL A 78 -3.37 8.28 -7.20
N ARG A 79 -2.04 8.24 -7.17
CA ARG A 79 -1.23 7.17 -7.76
C ARG A 79 -0.63 6.39 -6.62
N VAL A 80 -0.75 5.06 -6.64
CA VAL A 80 -0.25 4.21 -5.55
C VAL A 80 0.73 3.17 -6.07
N ARG A 81 1.70 2.84 -5.21
CA ARG A 81 2.55 1.66 -5.32
C ARG A 81 2.25 0.80 -4.11
N THR A 82 2.02 -0.48 -4.32
CA THR A 82 1.70 -1.41 -3.24
C THR A 82 2.79 -2.47 -3.16
N VAL A 83 3.45 -2.55 -2.01
CA VAL A 83 4.59 -3.41 -1.78
C VAL A 83 4.22 -4.47 -0.75
N PRO A 84 4.24 -5.76 -1.10
CA PRO A 84 4.06 -6.81 -0.09
C PRO A 84 5.19 -6.76 0.92
N LEU A 85 4.85 -6.84 2.20
CA LEU A 85 5.82 -6.86 3.29
C LEU A 85 5.87 -8.26 3.88
N MET A 86 7.04 -8.62 4.40
CA MET A 86 7.28 -9.93 4.99
C MET A 86 7.72 -9.78 6.43
N THR A 87 7.31 -10.73 7.25
CA THR A 87 7.77 -10.82 8.63
C THR A 87 9.18 -11.43 8.68
N ALA A 88 9.84 -11.31 9.83
CA ALA A 88 11.12 -11.95 10.05
C ALA A 88 11.01 -13.47 9.89
N GLU A 89 9.90 -14.07 10.33
CA GLU A 89 9.67 -15.51 10.19
C GLU A 89 9.54 -15.95 8.74
N GLU A 90 8.89 -15.13 7.92
CA GLU A 90 8.80 -15.41 6.48
C GLU A 90 10.17 -15.32 5.81
N ILE A 91 11.02 -14.40 6.23
CA ILE A 91 12.40 -14.30 5.76
C ILE A 91 13.20 -15.52 6.21
N ASP A 92 13.01 -15.96 7.46
CA ASP A 92 13.67 -17.18 7.97
C ASP A 92 13.28 -18.41 7.13
N SER A 93 12.00 -18.53 6.79
CA SER A 93 11.53 -19.62 5.94
C SER A 93 12.15 -19.56 4.55
N ALA A 94 12.21 -18.37 3.95
CA ALA A 94 12.83 -18.17 2.64
C ALA A 94 14.32 -18.51 2.67
N ALA A 95 15.03 -18.12 3.73
CA ALA A 95 16.46 -18.39 3.88
C ALA A 95 16.79 -19.87 3.95
N LYS A 96 15.82 -20.70 4.35
CA LYS A 96 16.00 -22.16 4.40
C LYS A 96 15.73 -22.84 3.06
N MET A 97 15.13 -22.15 2.12
CA MET A 97 14.95 -22.66 0.76
C MET A 97 16.29 -22.62 0.02
N SER A 98 16.44 -23.48 -0.95
CA SER A 98 17.68 -23.58 -1.74
C SER A 98 17.36 -23.50 -3.23
N PRO A 99 17.01 -22.32 -3.73
CA PRO A 99 16.75 -22.18 -5.15
C PRO A 99 18.02 -22.42 -5.97
N SER A 100 17.84 -23.04 -7.13
CA SER A 100 18.93 -23.22 -8.07
C SER A 100 19.02 -21.96 -8.95
N PHE A 101 20.17 -21.30 -8.90
CA PHE A 101 20.38 -20.09 -9.68
C PHE A 101 21.76 -20.08 -10.32
N ARG A 102 21.78 -19.81 -11.61
CA ARG A 102 23.03 -19.60 -12.35
C ARG A 102 23.15 -18.11 -12.69
N PRO A 103 24.19 -17.41 -12.17
CA PRO A 103 24.39 -16.00 -12.51
C PRO A 103 24.57 -15.79 -14.01
N PRO A 104 24.20 -14.61 -14.55
CA PRO A 104 24.43 -14.33 -15.97
C PRO A 104 25.92 -14.49 -16.33
N GLY A 105 26.18 -15.21 -17.42
CA GLY A 105 27.54 -15.43 -17.91
C GLY A 105 28.33 -16.52 -17.18
N ALA A 106 27.70 -17.21 -16.25
CA ALA A 106 28.36 -18.29 -15.51
C ALA A 106 28.09 -19.66 -16.12
#